data_a369efbeb51e9264c60ed9521c2876fe
#
_entry.id   a369efbeb51e9264c60ed9521c2876fe
#
_cell.length_a   1.000
_cell.length_b   1.000
_cell.length_c   1.000
_cell.angle_alpha   90.00
_cell.angle_beta   90.00
_cell.angle_gamma   90.00
#
_symmetry.space_group_name_H-M   'P 1'
#
loop_
_entity.id
_entity.type
_entity.pdbx_description
1 polymer ?
#
loop_
_entity_poly.entity_id
_entity_poly.type
_entity_poly.pdbx_seq_one_letter_code
_entity_poly.pdbx_strand_id
1 'polypeptide(L)'
;MRHWHLGDFIVQRPSPVKYDDVNDWPAHKAEVEGRTMKRLREVLPGIDDHIVVKCSASAMTAFRFTNNLEGGMLGWEMSPEQLGRNRLPFYTPVENLYLTGHWTQPGGGITPVIVSAQRVAKMILTGKDEGRELAASYFAFNSRAAAERSREDVRQ
;
A
#
# COMPACT_ATOMS: atom_id res chain seq x y z
N MET A 1 -35.38 -5.79 4.50
CA MET A 1 -34.19 -6.63 4.25
C MET A 1 -32.95 -5.82 4.60
N ARG A 2 -32.19 -6.24 5.60
CA ARG A 2 -30.92 -5.58 5.94
C ARG A 2 -29.84 -6.20 5.06
N HIS A 3 -29.32 -5.44 4.10
CA HIS A 3 -28.12 -5.85 3.37
C HIS A 3 -26.92 -5.72 4.31
N TRP A 4 -26.37 -6.84 4.72
CA TRP A 4 -25.08 -6.88 5.38
C TRP A 4 -24.02 -6.79 4.29
N HIS A 5 -23.40 -5.63 4.15
CA HIS A 5 -22.10 -5.58 3.51
C HIS A 5 -21.11 -6.18 4.51
N LEU A 6 -20.68 -7.42 4.28
CA LEU A 6 -19.42 -7.88 4.83
C LEU A 6 -18.34 -7.06 4.11
N GLY A 7 -18.10 -5.86 4.64
CA GLY A 7 -17.04 -5.01 4.14
C GLY A 7 -15.71 -5.75 4.30
N ASP A 8 -14.93 -5.67 3.29
CA ASP A 8 -13.54 -6.05 3.12
C ASP A 8 -12.89 -6.76 4.31
N PHE A 9 -13.09 -8.08 4.41
CA PHE A 9 -12.22 -8.91 5.20
C PHE A 9 -10.88 -8.98 4.47
N ILE A 10 -10.06 -7.95 4.64
CA ILE A 10 -8.68 -7.98 4.21
C ILE A 10 -7.95 -8.89 5.19
N VAL A 11 -7.90 -10.17 4.90
CA VAL A 11 -6.95 -11.06 5.55
C VAL A 11 -5.60 -10.80 4.90
N GLN A 12 -4.96 -9.71 5.31
CA GLN A 12 -3.54 -9.50 5.03
C GLN A 12 -2.74 -10.50 5.88
N ARG A 13 -2.64 -11.71 5.40
CA ARG A 13 -1.49 -12.54 5.75
C ARG A 13 -0.39 -12.15 4.77
N PRO A 14 0.84 -11.85 5.26
CA PRO A 14 1.99 -11.91 4.37
C PRO A 14 1.93 -13.30 3.74
N SER A 15 1.69 -13.35 2.45
CA SER A 15 1.76 -14.60 1.73
C SER A 15 3.22 -15.05 1.81
N PRO A 16 3.53 -16.28 2.25
CA PRO A 16 4.89 -16.80 2.14
C PRO A 16 5.30 -16.97 0.67
N VAL A 17 4.36 -16.79 -0.24
CA VAL A 17 4.55 -16.89 -1.68
C VAL A 17 4.89 -15.52 -2.22
N LYS A 18 6.09 -15.35 -2.75
CA LYS A 18 6.50 -14.12 -3.43
C LYS A 18 5.71 -13.94 -4.71
N TYR A 19 5.58 -12.70 -5.15
CA TYR A 19 4.87 -12.35 -6.38
C TYR A 19 5.41 -13.11 -7.61
N ASP A 20 6.73 -13.24 -7.71
CA ASP A 20 7.42 -13.89 -8.82
C ASP A 20 7.37 -15.43 -8.77
N ASP A 21 7.04 -16.02 -7.62
CA ASP A 21 6.94 -17.47 -7.45
C ASP A 21 5.60 -18.03 -7.96
N VAL A 22 4.66 -17.17 -8.38
CA VAL A 22 3.34 -17.58 -8.85
C VAL A 22 3.28 -17.60 -10.36
N ASN A 23 3.44 -18.80 -10.94
CA ASN A 23 3.36 -19.01 -12.40
C ASN A 23 1.91 -18.95 -12.93
N ASP A 24 0.93 -19.34 -12.12
CA ASP A 24 -0.49 -19.35 -12.49
C ASP A 24 -1.33 -18.61 -11.43
N TRP A 25 -1.48 -17.31 -11.60
CA TRP A 25 -2.26 -16.45 -10.71
C TRP A 25 -3.75 -16.82 -10.64
N PRO A 26 -4.45 -17.20 -11.72
CA PRO A 26 -5.82 -17.68 -11.64
C PRO A 26 -5.97 -18.92 -10.77
N ALA A 27 -5.14 -19.93 -10.92
CA ALA A 27 -5.18 -21.14 -10.12
C ALA A 27 -4.84 -20.87 -8.65
N HIS A 28 -3.79 -20.08 -8.39
CA HIS A 28 -3.43 -19.68 -7.03
C HIS A 28 -4.55 -18.89 -6.33
N LYS A 29 -5.17 -17.97 -7.04
CA LYS A 29 -6.33 -17.21 -6.53
C LYS A 29 -7.48 -18.13 -6.17
N ALA A 30 -7.82 -19.09 -7.03
CA ALA A 30 -8.90 -20.03 -6.79
C ALA A 30 -8.63 -20.93 -5.57
N GLU A 31 -7.39 -21.37 -5.40
CA GLU A 31 -6.96 -22.16 -4.23
C GLU A 31 -7.14 -21.35 -2.92
N VAL A 32 -6.62 -20.11 -2.88
CA VAL A 32 -6.73 -19.24 -1.70
C VAL A 32 -8.18 -18.91 -1.39
N GLU A 33 -8.99 -18.65 -2.42
CA GLU A 33 -10.43 -18.43 -2.29
C GLU A 33 -11.13 -19.63 -1.70
N GLY A 34 -10.83 -20.85 -2.18
CA GLY A 34 -11.39 -22.10 -1.66
C GLY A 34 -11.05 -22.31 -0.18
N ARG A 35 -9.80 -22.05 0.23
CA ARG A 35 -9.38 -22.12 1.64
C ARG A 35 -10.11 -21.09 2.50
N THR A 36 -10.31 -19.87 2.00
CA THR A 36 -11.03 -18.80 2.70
C THR A 36 -12.49 -19.16 2.87
N MET A 37 -13.14 -19.65 1.82
CA MET A 37 -14.53 -20.12 1.87
C MET A 37 -14.72 -21.28 2.83
N LYS A 38 -13.80 -22.23 2.89
CA LYS A 38 -13.84 -23.32 3.86
C LYS A 38 -13.88 -22.77 5.29
N ARG A 39 -12.98 -21.85 5.63
CA ARG A 39 -12.98 -21.21 6.95
C ARG A 39 -14.24 -20.40 7.24
N LEU A 40 -14.77 -19.73 6.23
CA LEU A 40 -16.01 -18.95 6.38
C LEU A 40 -17.18 -19.86 6.74
N ARG A 41 -17.30 -21.04 6.12
CA ARG A 41 -18.33 -22.05 6.45
C ARG A 41 -18.20 -22.60 7.87
N GLU A 42 -16.98 -22.71 8.38
CA GLU A 42 -16.73 -23.14 9.78
C GLU A 42 -17.25 -22.11 10.79
N VAL A 43 -17.13 -20.81 10.47
CA VAL A 43 -17.55 -19.71 11.36
C VAL A 43 -19.02 -19.36 11.19
N LEU A 44 -19.52 -19.47 9.96
CA LEU A 44 -20.89 -19.15 9.55
C LEU A 44 -21.52 -20.32 8.79
N PRO A 45 -22.02 -21.35 9.48
CA PRO A 45 -22.69 -22.46 8.84
C PRO A 45 -23.89 -22.01 8.01
N GLY A 46 -24.04 -22.53 6.79
CA GLY A 46 -25.13 -22.17 5.87
C GLY A 46 -24.88 -20.87 5.09
N ILE A 47 -23.70 -20.27 5.18
CA ILE A 47 -23.41 -19.01 4.46
C ILE A 47 -23.58 -19.12 2.94
N ASP A 48 -23.34 -20.28 2.37
CA ASP A 48 -23.46 -20.49 0.91
C ASP A 48 -24.85 -20.16 0.38
N ASP A 49 -25.91 -20.42 1.15
CA ASP A 49 -27.31 -20.13 0.77
C ASP A 49 -27.61 -18.62 0.77
N HIS A 50 -26.73 -17.82 1.35
CA HIS A 50 -26.88 -16.36 1.49
C HIS A 50 -25.92 -15.57 0.62
N ILE A 51 -24.99 -16.23 -0.07
CA ILE A 51 -24.03 -15.56 -0.97
C ILE A 51 -24.71 -15.24 -2.29
N VAL A 52 -25.00 -13.96 -2.52
CA VAL A 52 -25.54 -13.45 -3.79
C VAL A 52 -24.42 -13.16 -4.79
N VAL A 53 -23.32 -12.59 -4.32
CA VAL A 53 -22.16 -12.25 -5.14
C VAL A 53 -20.89 -12.59 -4.37
N LYS A 54 -19.93 -13.17 -5.08
CA LYS A 54 -18.59 -13.45 -4.56
C LYS A 54 -17.56 -12.84 -5.49
N CYS A 55 -16.70 -12.01 -4.94
CA CYS A 55 -15.59 -11.42 -5.67
C CYS A 55 -14.33 -11.48 -4.81
N SER A 56 -13.23 -11.85 -5.41
CA SER A 56 -11.92 -11.86 -4.76
C SER A 56 -10.89 -11.12 -5.58
N ALA A 57 -9.93 -10.51 -4.91
CA ALA A 57 -8.79 -9.84 -5.51
C ALA A 57 -7.49 -10.47 -5.05
N SER A 58 -6.48 -10.42 -5.89
CA SER A 58 -5.11 -10.86 -5.59
C SER A 58 -4.14 -9.72 -5.85
N ALA A 59 -2.86 -9.91 -5.53
CA ALA A 59 -1.80 -8.97 -5.88
C ALA A 59 -1.79 -8.67 -7.39
N MET A 60 -2.01 -9.68 -8.24
CA MET A 60 -2.15 -9.49 -9.68
C MET A 60 -3.36 -8.61 -10.05
N THR A 61 -4.48 -8.75 -9.32
CA THR A 61 -5.65 -7.88 -9.50
C THR A 61 -5.28 -6.43 -9.18
N ALA A 62 -4.64 -6.20 -8.04
CA ALA A 62 -4.18 -4.87 -7.64
C ALA A 62 -3.19 -4.29 -8.67
N PHE A 63 -2.20 -5.08 -9.13
CA PHE A 63 -1.26 -4.66 -10.16
C PHE A 63 -1.97 -4.22 -11.45
N ARG A 64 -2.93 -5.00 -11.95
CA ARG A 64 -3.68 -4.69 -13.18
C ARG A 64 -4.45 -3.37 -13.10
N PHE A 65 -5.00 -3.03 -11.93
CA PHE A 65 -5.81 -1.82 -11.75
C PHE A 65 -4.99 -0.59 -11.38
N THR A 66 -3.85 -0.75 -10.71
CA THR A 66 -3.08 0.37 -10.15
C THR A 66 -1.69 0.51 -10.72
N ASN A 67 -1.20 -0.52 -11.40
CA ASN A 67 0.20 -0.63 -11.87
C ASN A 67 1.24 -0.51 -10.72
N ASN A 68 0.82 -0.74 -9.48
CA ASN A 68 1.74 -0.75 -8.34
C ASN A 68 2.62 -2.00 -8.39
N LEU A 69 3.90 -1.82 -8.13
CA LEU A 69 4.86 -2.91 -8.08
C LEU A 69 4.35 -4.03 -7.17
N GLU A 70 4.41 -5.27 -7.67
CA GLU A 70 3.96 -6.48 -6.96
C GLU A 70 2.51 -6.41 -6.41
N GLY A 71 1.71 -5.51 -6.95
CA GLY A 71 0.33 -5.32 -6.50
C GLY A 71 0.20 -4.68 -5.11
N GLY A 72 1.17 -3.87 -4.70
CA GLY A 72 1.15 -3.16 -3.42
C GLY A 72 -0.11 -2.32 -3.26
N MET A 73 -0.92 -2.60 -2.22
CA MET A 73 -2.23 -1.98 -2.03
C MET A 73 -2.21 -0.75 -1.11
N LEU A 74 -1.30 -0.71 -0.14
CA LEU A 74 -1.25 0.32 0.91
C LEU A 74 0.03 1.16 0.89
N GLY A 75 0.82 1.06 -0.17
CA GLY A 75 2.12 1.71 -0.29
C GLY A 75 3.20 0.96 0.50
N TRP A 76 4.15 1.71 1.04
CA TRP A 76 5.24 1.17 1.86
C TRP A 76 4.72 0.47 3.11
N GLU A 77 5.46 -0.52 3.59
CA GLU A 77 5.18 -1.21 4.84
C GLU A 77 4.98 -0.22 5.99
N MET A 78 4.08 -0.55 6.91
CA MET A 78 3.78 0.26 8.09
C MET A 78 4.70 -0.12 9.26
N SER A 79 6.01 -0.13 9.00
CA SER A 79 7.03 -0.35 10.03
C SER A 79 7.42 0.98 10.71
N PRO A 80 8.01 0.96 11.92
CA PRO A 80 8.47 2.16 12.59
C PRO A 80 9.45 3.00 11.75
N GLU A 81 10.27 2.34 10.92
CA GLU A 81 11.26 2.97 10.05
C GLU A 81 10.62 3.68 8.86
N GLN A 82 9.38 3.34 8.52
CA GLN A 82 8.64 3.86 7.36
C GLN A 82 7.37 4.63 7.76
N LEU A 83 7.22 4.99 9.03
CA LEU A 83 6.08 5.76 9.52
C LEU A 83 6.41 7.24 9.75
N GLY A 84 5.39 8.07 9.73
CA GLY A 84 5.47 9.49 10.07
C GLY A 84 6.46 10.23 9.18
N ARG A 85 7.44 10.91 9.79
CA ARG A 85 8.48 11.69 9.08
C ARG A 85 9.46 10.84 8.27
N ASN A 86 9.53 9.55 8.55
CA ASN A 86 10.41 8.63 7.83
C ASN A 86 9.78 8.17 6.50
N ARG A 87 8.52 8.50 6.26
CA ARG A 87 7.83 8.21 5.01
C ARG A 87 8.10 9.30 3.99
N LEU A 88 8.08 8.92 2.71
CA LEU A 88 8.32 9.84 1.59
C LEU A 88 7.49 11.12 1.73
N PRO A 89 8.10 12.29 1.73
CA PRO A 89 7.39 13.57 1.89
C PRO A 89 6.64 13.98 0.62
N PHE A 90 5.79 15.00 0.74
CA PHE A 90 5.04 15.56 -0.39
C PHE A 90 5.91 16.33 -1.38
N TYR A 91 6.95 16.98 -0.89
CA TYR A 91 7.90 17.71 -1.72
C TYR A 91 8.92 16.77 -2.33
N THR A 92 9.37 17.11 -3.52
CA THR A 92 10.50 16.47 -4.18
C THR A 92 11.66 17.46 -4.35
N PRO A 93 12.87 16.97 -4.66
CA PRO A 93 13.98 17.86 -5.06
C PRO A 93 13.72 18.61 -6.37
N VAL A 94 12.73 18.18 -7.15
CA VAL A 94 12.36 18.81 -8.42
C VAL A 94 11.36 19.95 -8.13
N GLU A 95 11.64 21.12 -8.65
CA GLU A 95 10.77 22.28 -8.46
C GLU A 95 9.39 22.02 -9.07
N ASN A 96 8.33 22.45 -8.34
CA ASN A 96 6.93 22.29 -8.73
C ASN A 96 6.45 20.85 -8.91
N LEU A 97 7.23 19.84 -8.50
CA LEU A 97 6.82 18.45 -8.48
C LEU A 97 6.46 18.02 -7.06
N TYR A 98 5.22 17.62 -6.87
CA TYR A 98 4.68 17.16 -5.59
C TYR A 98 4.22 15.71 -5.67
N LEU A 99 4.27 15.03 -4.55
CA LEU A 99 3.81 13.64 -4.41
C LEU A 99 2.61 13.57 -3.50
N THR A 100 1.66 12.71 -3.85
CA THR A 100 0.48 12.43 -3.02
C THR A 100 0.10 10.96 -3.15
N GLY A 101 -0.68 10.44 -2.21
CA GLY A 101 -1.17 9.07 -2.26
C GLY A 101 -0.57 8.17 -1.17
N HIS A 102 -0.78 6.89 -1.30
CA HIS A 102 -0.45 5.93 -0.24
C HIS A 102 1.05 5.65 -0.08
N TRP A 103 1.88 6.03 -1.05
CA TRP A 103 3.33 5.91 -0.96
C TRP A 103 3.98 7.04 -0.16
N THR A 104 3.27 8.14 0.04
CA THR A 104 3.74 9.33 0.74
C THR A 104 3.19 9.40 2.17
N GLN A 105 3.57 10.45 2.90
CA GLN A 105 2.94 10.80 4.16
C GLN A 105 1.45 11.11 3.96
N PRO A 106 0.55 10.79 4.92
CA PRO A 106 0.81 10.04 6.16
C PRO A 106 0.81 8.53 5.98
N GLY A 107 0.50 7.99 4.80
CA GLY A 107 0.55 6.55 4.53
C GLY A 107 -0.67 6.02 3.79
N GLY A 108 -0.83 4.69 3.81
CA GLY A 108 -1.90 3.98 3.13
C GLY A 108 -3.24 4.03 3.85
N GLY A 109 -4.29 3.80 3.08
CA GLY A 109 -5.67 3.85 3.51
C GLY A 109 -6.45 5.02 2.89
N ILE A 110 -7.77 4.91 2.81
CA ILE A 110 -8.62 5.90 2.12
C ILE A 110 -8.47 7.29 2.75
N THR A 111 -8.68 7.40 4.05
CA THR A 111 -8.57 8.69 4.76
C THR A 111 -7.18 9.33 4.69
N PRO A 112 -6.08 8.59 4.95
CA PRO A 112 -4.72 9.13 4.78
C PRO A 112 -4.43 9.64 3.37
N VAL A 113 -4.88 8.94 2.34
CA VAL A 113 -4.69 9.37 0.95
C VAL A 113 -5.45 10.65 0.63
N ILE A 114 -6.70 10.81 1.10
CA ILE A 114 -7.47 12.04 0.97
C ILE A 114 -6.75 13.20 1.68
N VAL A 115 -6.27 12.99 2.90
CA VAL A 115 -5.53 14.00 3.67
C VAL A 115 -4.25 14.41 2.93
N SER A 116 -3.53 13.45 2.34
CA SER A 116 -2.34 13.71 1.53
C SER A 116 -2.67 14.64 0.34
N ALA A 117 -3.74 14.34 -0.39
CA ALA A 117 -4.17 15.15 -1.52
C ALA A 117 -4.60 16.56 -1.11
N GLN A 118 -5.36 16.70 -0.01
CA GLN A 118 -5.77 17.99 0.52
C GLN A 118 -4.58 18.87 0.93
N ARG A 119 -3.57 18.28 1.56
CA ARG A 119 -2.34 18.99 1.94
C ARG A 119 -1.60 19.52 0.72
N VAL A 120 -1.37 18.67 -0.28
CA VAL A 120 -0.70 19.08 -1.52
C VAL A 120 -1.49 20.17 -2.25
N ALA A 121 -2.81 20.03 -2.37
CA ALA A 121 -3.66 21.05 -2.96
C ALA A 121 -3.56 22.39 -2.21
N LYS A 122 -3.61 22.37 -0.87
CA LYS A 122 -3.45 23.58 -0.04
C LYS A 122 -2.08 24.23 -0.26
N MET A 123 -1.01 23.44 -0.31
CA MET A 123 0.34 23.93 -0.57
C MET A 123 0.44 24.66 -1.92
N ILE A 124 -0.10 24.06 -2.97
CA ILE A 124 -0.12 24.66 -4.32
C ILE A 124 -0.92 25.98 -4.33
N LEU A 125 -2.12 25.97 -3.75
CA LEU A 125 -3.02 27.11 -3.77
C LEU A 125 -2.55 28.30 -2.90
N THR A 126 -1.86 28.02 -1.80
CA THR A 126 -1.45 29.07 -0.86
C THR A 126 0.00 29.50 -1.02
N GLY A 127 0.80 28.78 -1.78
CA GLY A 127 2.24 28.97 -1.89
C GLY A 127 2.99 28.78 -0.56
N LYS A 128 2.34 28.22 0.47
CA LYS A 128 2.98 28.01 1.78
C LYS A 128 3.74 26.72 1.79
N ASP A 129 5.02 26.81 2.03
CA ASP A 129 5.98 25.70 2.04
C ASP A 129 6.02 24.97 3.40
N GLU A 130 4.87 24.67 3.99
CA GLU A 130 4.80 23.88 5.23
C GLU A 130 5.36 22.47 4.98
N GLY A 131 6.57 22.20 5.45
CA GLY A 131 7.22 20.88 5.36
C GLY A 131 8.36 20.75 4.35
N ARG A 132 8.74 21.78 3.61
CA ARG A 132 9.89 21.75 2.70
C ARG A 132 11.19 21.44 3.42
N GLU A 133 11.42 22.00 4.61
CA GLU A 133 12.60 21.71 5.42
C GLU A 133 12.66 20.25 5.87
N LEU A 134 11.50 19.67 6.24
CA LEU A 134 11.40 18.25 6.59
C LEU A 134 11.70 17.36 5.37
N ALA A 135 11.24 17.75 4.19
CA ALA A 135 11.55 17.04 2.95
C ALA A 135 13.04 17.11 2.62
N ALA A 136 13.67 18.27 2.75
CA ALA A 136 15.10 18.42 2.55
C ALA A 136 15.91 17.54 3.52
N SER A 137 15.51 17.49 4.79
CA SER A 137 16.12 16.62 5.79
C SER A 137 15.95 15.13 5.46
N TYR A 138 14.78 14.73 4.99
CA TYR A 138 14.48 13.36 4.56
C TYR A 138 15.41 12.94 3.41
N PHE A 139 15.51 13.73 2.36
CA PHE A 139 16.33 13.40 1.20
C PHE A 139 17.82 13.43 1.54
N ALA A 140 18.28 14.37 2.37
CA ALA A 140 19.67 14.42 2.83
C ALA A 140 20.06 13.19 3.65
N PHE A 141 19.19 12.76 4.58
CA PHE A 141 19.38 11.56 5.38
C PHE A 141 19.46 10.30 4.52
N ASN A 142 18.48 10.11 3.63
CA ASN A 142 18.40 8.91 2.80
C ASN A 142 19.55 8.84 1.77
N SER A 143 20.02 9.98 1.27
CA SER A 143 21.18 10.03 0.37
C SER A 143 22.47 9.60 1.07
N ARG A 144 22.67 9.99 2.32
CA ARG A 144 23.82 9.55 3.13
C ARG A 144 23.77 8.06 3.42
N ALA A 145 22.60 7.56 3.86
CA ALA A 145 22.40 6.14 4.14
C ALA A 145 22.58 5.25 2.89
N ALA A 146 22.19 5.75 1.71
CA ALA A 146 22.43 5.07 0.45
C ALA A 146 23.92 5.03 0.08
N ALA A 147 24.64 6.13 0.29
CA ALA A 147 26.07 6.20 0.03
C ALA A 147 26.89 5.31 0.97
N GLU A 148 26.48 5.17 2.23
CA GLU A 148 27.11 4.27 3.19
C GLU A 148 26.92 2.81 2.80
N ARG A 149 25.69 2.38 2.46
CA ARG A 149 25.40 1.02 1.97
C ARG A 149 26.22 0.66 0.73
N SER A 150 26.26 1.56 -0.25
CA SER A 150 27.07 1.34 -1.47
C SER A 150 28.56 1.16 -1.19
N ARG A 151 29.11 1.79 -0.14
CA ARG A 151 30.51 1.61 0.28
C ARG A 151 30.74 0.29 1.00
N GLU A 152 29.75 -0.23 1.72
CA GLU A 152 29.82 -1.52 2.39
C GLU A 152 29.75 -2.67 1.38
N ASP A 153 28.88 -2.57 0.38
CA ASP A 153 28.74 -3.56 -0.70
C ASP A 153 30.03 -3.69 -1.55
N VAL A 154 30.79 -2.61 -1.73
CA VAL A 154 32.07 -2.62 -2.48
C VAL A 154 33.22 -3.23 -1.66
N ARG A 155 33.06 -3.37 -0.34
CA ARG A 155 34.09 -3.93 0.56
C ARG A 155 33.93 -5.44 0.81
N GLN A 156 32.83 -6.04 0.37
CA GLN A 156 32.59 -7.49 0.39
C GLN A 156 32.93 -8.11 -0.96
#